data_f20191033e639392061481707caf779e
#
_entry.id   f20191033e639392061481707caf779e
#
_cell.length_a   1.000
_cell.length_b   1.000
_cell.length_c   1.000
_cell.angle_alpha   90.00
_cell.angle_beta   90.00
_cell.angle_gamma   90.00
#
_symmetry.space_group_name_H-M   'P 1'
#
loop_
_entity.id
_entity.type
_entity.pdbx_description
1 polymer ?
#
loop_
_entity_poly.entity_id
_entity_poly.type
_entity_poly.pdbx_seq_one_letter_code
_entity_poly.pdbx_strand_id
1 'polypeptide(L)'
;MAEGLSARRGEDLIFNDISFALAAGEALVVTGPNGAGKSTLLRVLAGLLEPEGGRVRLEDGSSGFEHPRELSHYLGHRNAMKRELTVEENLTFWQRFLGDSPGGSGIGLVEAAEAVGLADIIHLPFGYLSAGQQRRMAMAKLIVAFRPIWLLDEPTAALDLSADRLFAGLVAAHLDRGGIVVAATHQPLGFAGAKSLEMTGFVH
;
A
#
# COMPACT_ATOMS: atom_id res chain seq x y z
N MET A 1 -13.86 7.34 -1.36
CA MET A 1 -14.79 6.78 -2.35
C MET A 1 -14.20 6.86 -3.73
N ALA A 2 -14.38 5.84 -4.54
CA ALA A 2 -14.07 5.79 -5.98
C ALA A 2 -15.39 5.79 -6.75
N GLU A 3 -15.53 6.64 -7.78
CA GLU A 3 -16.76 6.84 -8.55
C GLU A 3 -16.47 6.71 -10.04
N GLY A 4 -16.99 5.67 -10.69
CA GLY A 4 -16.95 5.48 -12.14
C GLY A 4 -15.55 5.47 -12.74
N LEU A 5 -14.56 4.94 -12.01
CA LEU A 5 -13.17 4.96 -12.46
C LEU A 5 -12.99 4.12 -13.72
N SER A 6 -12.30 4.72 -14.69
CA SER A 6 -11.89 4.07 -15.93
C SER A 6 -10.42 4.39 -16.22
N ALA A 7 -9.70 3.45 -16.83
CA ALA A 7 -8.30 3.66 -17.19
C ALA A 7 -7.96 3.00 -18.52
N ARG A 8 -7.05 3.64 -19.28
CA ARG A 8 -6.50 3.16 -20.55
C ARG A 8 -4.97 3.04 -20.49
N ARG A 9 -4.44 2.21 -21.39
CA ARG A 9 -3.02 2.17 -21.72
C ARG A 9 -2.89 2.29 -23.25
N GLY A 10 -2.55 3.47 -23.74
CA GLY A 10 -2.67 3.78 -25.17
C GLY A 10 -4.14 3.70 -25.58
N GLU A 11 -4.46 2.88 -26.59
CA GLU A 11 -5.84 2.68 -27.06
C GLU A 11 -6.59 1.60 -26.26
N ASP A 12 -5.90 0.76 -25.49
CA ASP A 12 -6.48 -0.37 -24.76
C ASP A 12 -7.17 0.10 -23.48
N LEU A 13 -8.45 -0.22 -23.35
CA LEU A 13 -9.23 -0.03 -22.12
C LEU A 13 -8.80 -1.10 -21.11
N ILE A 14 -8.28 -0.68 -19.94
CA ILE A 14 -7.82 -1.60 -18.87
C ILE A 14 -8.98 -1.98 -17.95
N PHE A 15 -9.78 -1.02 -17.55
CA PHE A 15 -11.01 -1.21 -16.79
C PHE A 15 -11.94 0.00 -17.00
N ASN A 16 -13.24 -0.22 -16.74
CA ASN A 16 -14.27 0.80 -16.91
C ASN A 16 -15.28 0.73 -15.77
N ASP A 17 -15.76 1.91 -15.34
CA ASP A 17 -16.87 2.09 -14.40
C ASP A 17 -16.70 1.37 -13.05
N ILE A 18 -15.48 1.40 -12.49
CA ILE A 18 -15.22 0.86 -11.17
C ILE A 18 -15.64 1.87 -10.10
N SER A 19 -16.57 1.43 -9.23
CA SER A 19 -17.08 2.26 -8.13
C SER A 19 -17.09 1.47 -6.82
N PHE A 20 -16.60 2.08 -5.73
CA PHE A 20 -16.67 1.53 -4.37
C PHE A 20 -16.45 2.61 -3.32
N ALA A 21 -16.90 2.31 -2.11
CA ALA A 21 -16.66 3.14 -0.93
C ALA A 21 -16.07 2.31 0.20
N LEU A 22 -15.12 2.92 0.93
CA LEU A 22 -14.51 2.37 2.14
C LEU A 22 -14.62 3.40 3.26
N ALA A 23 -15.05 2.93 4.41
CA ALA A 23 -15.02 3.68 5.66
C ALA A 23 -13.72 3.42 6.42
N ALA A 24 -13.47 4.21 7.46
CA ALA A 24 -12.37 3.98 8.39
C ALA A 24 -12.46 2.57 9.00
N GLY A 25 -11.33 1.88 9.07
CA GLY A 25 -11.23 0.49 9.54
C GLY A 25 -11.59 -0.57 8.49
N GLU A 26 -11.90 -0.20 7.26
CA GLU A 26 -12.26 -1.16 6.21
C GLU A 26 -11.11 -1.51 5.28
N ALA A 27 -11.12 -2.76 4.81
CA ALA A 27 -10.22 -3.26 3.79
C ALA A 27 -10.96 -3.69 2.53
N LEU A 28 -10.34 -3.50 1.36
CA LEU A 28 -10.76 -4.01 0.06
C LEU A 28 -9.67 -4.90 -0.53
N VAL A 29 -10.04 -6.12 -0.88
CA VAL A 29 -9.15 -7.04 -1.63
C VAL A 29 -9.57 -7.03 -3.10
N VAL A 30 -8.65 -6.59 -3.95
CA VAL A 30 -8.82 -6.57 -5.40
C VAL A 30 -8.21 -7.83 -5.99
N THR A 31 -9.05 -8.67 -6.59
CA THR A 31 -8.67 -9.95 -7.20
C THR A 31 -8.85 -9.92 -8.71
N GLY A 32 -8.41 -10.97 -9.39
CA GLY A 32 -8.55 -11.12 -10.84
C GLY A 32 -7.27 -11.61 -11.51
N PRO A 33 -7.32 -12.02 -12.79
CA PRO A 33 -6.17 -12.56 -13.50
C PRO A 33 -5.03 -11.54 -13.66
N ASN A 34 -3.85 -12.04 -14.07
CA ASN A 34 -2.75 -11.15 -14.47
C ASN A 34 -3.18 -10.32 -15.68
N GLY A 35 -2.85 -9.02 -15.64
CA GLY A 35 -3.27 -8.09 -16.70
C GLY A 35 -4.67 -7.48 -16.52
N ALA A 36 -5.48 -7.94 -15.55
CA ALA A 36 -6.82 -7.39 -15.31
C ALA A 36 -6.86 -5.91 -14.86
N GLY A 37 -5.71 -5.28 -14.65
CA GLY A 37 -5.65 -3.87 -14.29
C GLY A 37 -5.54 -3.57 -12.80
N LYS A 38 -5.37 -4.58 -11.93
CA LYS A 38 -5.29 -4.41 -10.46
C LYS A 38 -4.24 -3.37 -10.04
N SER A 39 -3.00 -3.50 -10.53
CA SER A 39 -1.92 -2.51 -10.25
C SER A 39 -2.23 -1.14 -10.85
N THR A 40 -2.94 -1.09 -11.97
CA THR A 40 -3.39 0.16 -12.59
C THR A 40 -4.42 0.86 -11.71
N LEU A 41 -5.39 0.13 -11.18
CA LEU A 41 -6.37 0.65 -10.23
C LEU A 41 -5.67 1.22 -8.98
N LEU A 42 -4.74 0.49 -8.38
CA LEU A 42 -3.99 0.99 -7.23
C LEU A 42 -3.21 2.27 -7.54
N ARG A 43 -2.62 2.38 -8.73
CA ARG A 43 -1.91 3.61 -9.16
C ARG A 43 -2.85 4.78 -9.37
N VAL A 44 -4.06 4.55 -9.88
CA VAL A 44 -5.10 5.57 -9.99
C VAL A 44 -5.51 6.04 -8.60
N LEU A 45 -5.76 5.13 -7.66
CA LEU A 45 -6.09 5.45 -6.27
C LEU A 45 -4.96 6.22 -5.57
N ALA A 46 -3.70 5.89 -5.88
CA ALA A 46 -2.53 6.58 -5.36
C ALA A 46 -2.26 7.95 -6.01
N GLY A 47 -3.04 8.35 -7.02
CA GLY A 47 -2.77 9.55 -7.80
C GLY A 47 -1.46 9.51 -8.59
N LEU A 48 -0.94 8.30 -8.87
CA LEU A 48 0.25 8.05 -9.70
C LEU A 48 -0.10 7.89 -11.19
N LEU A 49 -1.39 7.74 -11.48
CA LEU A 49 -1.95 7.66 -12.82
C LEU A 49 -3.28 8.40 -12.83
N GLU A 50 -3.45 9.30 -13.78
CA GLU A 50 -4.72 9.98 -14.00
C GLU A 50 -5.75 8.98 -14.58
N PRO A 51 -6.98 8.91 -14.04
CA PRO A 51 -8.04 8.10 -14.63
C PRO A 51 -8.52 8.71 -15.96
N GLU A 52 -8.94 7.86 -16.90
CA GLU A 52 -9.63 8.30 -18.13
C GLU A 52 -11.02 8.90 -17.81
N GLY A 53 -11.68 8.35 -16.82
CA GLY A 53 -12.99 8.79 -16.35
C GLY A 53 -13.18 8.49 -14.88
N GLY A 54 -14.18 9.14 -14.28
CA GLY A 54 -14.47 9.01 -12.87
C GLY A 54 -13.53 9.84 -11.99
N ARG A 55 -13.60 9.59 -10.69
CA ARG A 55 -12.79 10.33 -9.70
C ARG A 55 -12.63 9.55 -8.40
N VAL A 56 -11.57 9.90 -7.66
CA VAL A 56 -11.37 9.45 -6.28
C VAL A 56 -11.62 10.62 -5.35
N ARG A 57 -12.46 10.42 -4.34
CA ARG A 57 -12.80 11.43 -3.34
C ARG A 57 -12.46 10.95 -1.94
N LEU A 58 -11.97 11.89 -1.13
CA LEU A 58 -11.88 11.76 0.32
C LEU A 58 -13.11 12.45 0.90
N GLU A 59 -13.91 11.74 1.70
CA GLU A 59 -15.14 12.29 2.29
C GLU A 59 -14.90 12.95 3.65
N ASP A 60 -13.68 12.92 4.15
CA ASP A 60 -13.31 13.65 5.34
C ASP A 60 -13.04 15.12 4.99
N GLY A 61 -14.07 15.94 5.07
CA GLY A 61 -14.03 17.38 4.77
C GLY A 61 -13.19 18.24 5.73
N SER A 62 -12.48 17.64 6.68
CA SER A 62 -11.70 18.35 7.72
C SER A 62 -10.20 18.37 7.46
N SER A 63 -9.65 17.54 6.58
CA SER A 63 -8.21 17.31 6.49
C SER A 63 -7.43 18.34 5.66
N GLY A 64 -8.09 19.16 4.85
CA GLY A 64 -7.42 20.11 3.95
C GLY A 64 -6.62 19.46 2.81
N PHE A 65 -6.70 18.14 2.67
CA PHE A 65 -6.06 17.38 1.59
C PHE A 65 -7.02 17.20 0.42
N GLU A 66 -6.58 17.55 -0.78
CA GLU A 66 -7.39 17.45 -1.98
C GLU A 66 -7.25 16.09 -2.68
N HIS A 67 -6.12 15.40 -2.47
CA HIS A 67 -5.79 14.20 -3.21
C HIS A 67 -5.44 13.01 -2.31
N PRO A 68 -5.90 11.78 -2.64
CA PRO A 68 -5.57 10.55 -1.91
C PRO A 68 -4.07 10.30 -1.76
N ARG A 69 -3.24 10.73 -2.73
CA ARG A 69 -1.79 10.59 -2.70
C ARG A 69 -1.11 11.21 -1.46
N GLU A 70 -1.72 12.26 -0.91
CA GLU A 70 -1.20 12.98 0.26
C GLU A 70 -1.44 12.21 1.56
N LEU A 71 -2.42 11.31 1.55
CA LEU A 71 -2.86 10.49 2.68
C LEU A 71 -2.55 9.00 2.51
N SER A 72 -1.85 8.59 1.45
CA SER A 72 -1.64 7.17 1.18
C SER A 72 -0.17 6.76 1.19
N HIS A 73 0.06 5.53 1.67
CA HIS A 73 1.23 4.74 1.29
C HIS A 73 0.91 3.93 0.04
N TYR A 74 1.84 3.90 -0.90
CA TYR A 74 1.83 2.94 -2.00
C TYR A 74 2.99 1.96 -1.86
N LEU A 75 2.67 0.69 -1.77
CA LEU A 75 3.61 -0.43 -1.77
C LEU A 75 3.42 -1.25 -3.05
N GLY A 76 4.26 -0.98 -4.05
CA GLY A 76 4.27 -1.70 -5.32
C GLY A 76 5.21 -2.89 -5.33
N HIS A 77 5.42 -3.48 -6.51
CA HIS A 77 6.39 -4.56 -6.71
C HIS A 77 7.82 -4.16 -6.38
N ARG A 78 8.19 -2.89 -6.61
CA ARG A 78 9.49 -2.34 -6.21
C ARG A 78 9.37 -1.76 -4.82
N ASN A 79 10.31 -2.09 -3.95
CA ASN A 79 10.31 -1.65 -2.55
C ASN A 79 10.58 -0.14 -2.38
N ALA A 80 10.99 0.55 -3.47
CA ALA A 80 11.32 1.97 -3.48
C ALA A 80 12.41 2.36 -2.46
N MET A 81 13.44 1.53 -2.35
CA MET A 81 14.61 1.73 -1.50
C MET A 81 15.86 1.94 -2.33
N LYS A 82 16.81 2.73 -1.83
CA LYS A 82 18.12 2.91 -2.43
C LYS A 82 19.07 1.81 -1.95
N ARG A 83 19.68 1.09 -2.90
CA ARG A 83 20.49 -0.10 -2.62
C ARG A 83 21.74 0.20 -1.79
N GLU A 84 22.31 1.38 -1.99
CA GLU A 84 23.56 1.83 -1.38
C GLU A 84 23.37 2.35 0.04
N LEU A 85 22.17 2.78 0.39
CA LEU A 85 21.83 3.28 1.72
C LEU A 85 21.51 2.13 2.66
N THR A 86 21.84 2.31 3.94
CA THR A 86 21.48 1.37 5.00
C THR A 86 19.97 1.29 5.21
N VAL A 87 19.53 0.29 5.97
CA VAL A 87 18.11 0.18 6.40
C VAL A 87 17.70 1.47 7.12
N GLU A 88 18.52 1.92 8.08
CA GLU A 88 18.26 3.14 8.86
C GLU A 88 18.16 4.39 7.98
N GLU A 89 19.11 4.59 7.07
CA GLU A 89 19.11 5.75 6.18
C GLU A 89 17.90 5.78 5.24
N ASN A 90 17.50 4.63 4.70
CA ASN A 90 16.30 4.52 3.88
C ASN A 90 15.02 4.81 4.69
N LEU A 91 14.89 4.25 5.90
CA LEU A 91 13.72 4.50 6.76
C LEU A 91 13.68 5.96 7.21
N THR A 92 14.84 6.55 7.57
CA THR A 92 14.96 7.98 7.88
C THR A 92 14.52 8.86 6.72
N PHE A 93 14.95 8.52 5.50
CA PHE A 93 14.50 9.23 4.30
C PHE A 93 12.99 9.19 4.16
N TRP A 94 12.37 8.00 4.27
CA TRP A 94 10.94 7.86 4.09
C TRP A 94 10.13 8.55 5.20
N GLN A 95 10.59 8.47 6.45
CA GLN A 95 9.95 9.15 7.57
C GLN A 95 9.92 10.68 7.36
N ARG A 96 11.06 11.24 6.97
CA ARG A 96 11.18 12.69 6.73
C ARG A 96 10.47 13.16 5.47
N PHE A 97 10.53 12.36 4.41
CA PHE A 97 9.91 12.70 3.12
C PHE A 97 8.39 12.67 3.19
N LEU A 98 7.83 11.67 3.85
CA LEU A 98 6.38 11.53 3.99
C LEU A 98 5.85 12.46 5.10
N GLY A 99 6.51 12.50 6.26
CA GLY A 99 5.95 13.05 7.49
C GLY A 99 4.70 12.30 7.93
N ASP A 100 4.12 12.70 9.04
CA ASP A 100 2.86 12.13 9.50
C ASP A 100 1.65 12.87 8.93
N SER A 101 0.60 12.12 8.60
CA SER A 101 -0.71 12.68 8.28
C SER A 101 -1.48 13.02 9.56
N PRO A 102 -2.44 13.96 9.52
CA PRO A 102 -3.36 14.19 10.63
C PRO A 102 -4.05 12.90 11.09
N GLY A 103 -4.29 12.81 12.39
CA GLY A 103 -4.98 11.67 13.00
C GLY A 103 -4.07 10.54 13.51
N GLY A 104 -2.75 10.64 13.32
CA GLY A 104 -1.82 9.65 13.85
C GLY A 104 -0.37 10.04 13.73
N SER A 105 0.50 9.21 14.30
CA SER A 105 1.95 9.31 14.15
C SER A 105 2.53 7.96 13.77
N GLY A 106 3.62 7.98 13.01
CA GLY A 106 4.47 6.83 12.81
C GLY A 106 5.20 6.44 14.10
N ILE A 107 5.90 5.32 14.05
CA ILE A 107 6.73 4.85 15.17
C ILE A 107 8.21 5.16 14.91
N GLY A 108 9.04 5.05 15.96
CA GLY A 108 10.48 5.28 15.85
C GLY A 108 11.17 4.33 14.88
N LEU A 109 12.28 4.76 14.28
CA LEU A 109 13.01 3.97 13.27
C LEU A 109 13.46 2.60 13.80
N VAL A 110 14.00 2.57 15.02
CA VAL A 110 14.45 1.33 15.67
C VAL A 110 13.26 0.43 15.95
N GLU A 111 12.19 0.97 16.52
CA GLU A 111 10.94 0.24 16.79
C GLU A 111 10.33 -0.32 15.50
N ALA A 112 10.35 0.44 14.40
CA ALA A 112 9.88 -0.06 13.11
C ALA A 112 10.75 -1.20 12.56
N ALA A 113 12.07 -1.11 12.73
CA ALA A 113 12.99 -2.18 12.34
C ALA A 113 12.80 -3.43 13.22
N GLU A 114 12.59 -3.27 14.52
CA GLU A 114 12.25 -4.37 15.45
C GLU A 114 10.93 -5.04 15.05
N ALA A 115 9.89 -4.26 14.77
CA ALA A 115 8.57 -4.76 14.37
C ALA A 115 8.61 -5.65 13.12
N VAL A 116 9.61 -5.47 12.26
CA VAL A 116 9.79 -6.31 11.06
C VAL A 116 11.01 -7.25 11.15
N GLY A 117 11.66 -7.36 12.32
CA GLY A 117 12.79 -8.25 12.56
C GLY A 117 14.06 -7.87 11.78
N LEU A 118 14.35 -6.58 11.67
CA LEU A 118 15.53 -6.03 11.00
C LEU A 118 16.44 -5.19 11.90
N ALA A 119 16.16 -5.10 13.22
CA ALA A 119 16.91 -4.26 14.15
C ALA A 119 18.40 -4.57 14.18
N ASP A 120 18.78 -5.85 14.22
CA ASP A 120 20.18 -6.29 14.29
C ASP A 120 21.00 -5.93 13.03
N ILE A 121 20.32 -5.69 11.91
CA ILE A 121 20.93 -5.39 10.61
C ILE A 121 20.59 -4.01 10.08
N ILE A 122 20.11 -3.12 10.94
CA ILE A 122 19.67 -1.75 10.58
C ILE A 122 20.81 -0.93 9.92
N HIS A 123 22.06 -1.26 10.25
CA HIS A 123 23.27 -0.64 9.71
C HIS A 123 23.73 -1.19 8.35
N LEU A 124 23.12 -2.28 7.86
CA LEU A 124 23.53 -2.88 6.58
C LEU A 124 22.88 -2.15 5.40
N PRO A 125 23.61 -1.98 4.28
CA PRO A 125 23.05 -1.48 3.03
C PRO A 125 21.89 -2.37 2.54
N PHE A 126 20.81 -1.73 2.06
CA PHE A 126 19.62 -2.43 1.54
C PHE A 126 19.95 -3.46 0.46
N GLY A 127 20.99 -3.21 -0.35
CA GLY A 127 21.41 -4.11 -1.41
C GLY A 127 21.98 -5.45 -0.92
N TYR A 128 22.34 -5.56 0.36
CA TYR A 128 22.87 -6.79 0.97
C TYR A 128 21.77 -7.65 1.61
N LEU A 129 20.56 -7.13 1.74
CA LEU A 129 19.44 -7.84 2.30
C LEU A 129 18.92 -8.94 1.34
N SER A 130 18.50 -10.07 1.89
CA SER A 130 17.74 -11.07 1.13
C SER A 130 16.42 -10.49 0.62
N ALA A 131 15.80 -11.11 -0.39
CA ALA A 131 14.52 -10.66 -0.93
C ALA A 131 13.42 -10.54 0.15
N GLY A 132 13.35 -11.51 1.08
CA GLY A 132 12.43 -11.47 2.21
C GLY A 132 12.72 -10.33 3.19
N GLN A 133 14.00 -10.05 3.51
CA GLN A 133 14.40 -8.92 4.33
C GLN A 133 14.07 -7.58 3.64
N GLN A 134 14.31 -7.48 2.33
CA GLN A 134 13.95 -6.31 1.55
C GLN A 134 12.43 -6.05 1.56
N ARG A 135 11.63 -7.12 1.49
CA ARG A 135 10.18 -6.99 1.58
C ARG A 135 9.72 -6.57 2.97
N ARG A 136 10.30 -7.15 4.04
CA ARG A 136 10.05 -6.71 5.43
C ARG A 136 10.43 -5.24 5.66
N MET A 137 11.52 -4.77 5.08
CA MET A 137 11.86 -3.36 5.13
C MET A 137 10.83 -2.46 4.44
N ALA A 138 10.24 -2.92 3.33
CA ALA A 138 9.15 -2.19 2.68
C ALA A 138 7.88 -2.12 3.55
N MET A 139 7.67 -3.10 4.45
CA MET A 139 6.63 -3.03 5.49
C MET A 139 6.98 -2.01 6.57
N ALA A 140 8.24 -1.95 7.03
CA ALA A 140 8.69 -0.94 7.99
C ALA A 140 8.42 0.49 7.48
N LYS A 141 8.54 0.72 6.17
CA LYS A 141 8.18 2.02 5.57
C LYS A 141 6.73 2.42 5.83
N LEU A 142 5.79 1.47 5.92
CA LEU A 142 4.38 1.76 6.15
C LEU A 142 4.11 2.30 7.56
N ILE A 143 5.00 2.01 8.51
CA ILE A 143 4.80 2.32 9.93
C ILE A 143 5.70 3.43 10.47
N VAL A 144 6.79 3.78 9.78
CA VAL A 144 7.67 4.90 10.21
C VAL A 144 7.05 6.28 9.99
N ALA A 145 6.04 6.39 9.13
CA ALA A 145 5.27 7.61 8.90
C ALA A 145 3.79 7.24 8.79
N PHE A 146 2.94 7.91 9.55
CA PHE A 146 1.51 7.60 9.53
C PHE A 146 0.84 8.10 8.26
N ARG A 147 0.15 7.20 7.58
CA ARG A 147 -0.75 7.48 6.46
C ARG A 147 -2.03 6.67 6.64
N PRO A 148 -3.21 7.29 6.63
CA PRO A 148 -4.46 6.57 6.88
C PRO A 148 -4.84 5.58 5.78
N ILE A 149 -4.29 5.68 4.57
CA ILE A 149 -4.63 4.81 3.45
C ILE A 149 -3.39 4.01 3.04
N TRP A 150 -3.51 2.67 3.00
CA TRP A 150 -2.49 1.78 2.46
C TRP A 150 -2.96 1.15 1.15
N LEU A 151 -2.20 1.36 0.09
CA LEU A 151 -2.41 0.81 -1.25
C LEU A 151 -1.31 -0.19 -1.53
N LEU A 152 -1.65 -1.48 -1.57
CA LEU A 152 -0.70 -2.59 -1.49
C LEU A 152 -0.81 -3.48 -2.73
N ASP A 153 0.25 -3.52 -3.55
CA ASP A 153 0.32 -4.30 -4.78
C ASP A 153 1.15 -5.57 -4.54
N GLU A 154 0.49 -6.74 -4.51
CA GLU A 154 1.06 -8.05 -4.19
C GLU A 154 1.92 -8.01 -2.90
N PRO A 155 1.35 -7.56 -1.76
CA PRO A 155 2.15 -7.27 -0.57
C PRO A 155 2.87 -8.49 0.00
N THR A 156 2.31 -9.68 -0.15
CA THR A 156 2.82 -10.94 0.41
C THR A 156 3.63 -11.77 -0.60
N ALA A 157 3.84 -11.27 -1.81
CA ALA A 157 4.66 -11.96 -2.80
C ALA A 157 6.08 -12.21 -2.26
N ALA A 158 6.54 -13.45 -2.34
CA ALA A 158 7.86 -13.92 -1.87
C ALA A 158 8.10 -13.84 -0.35
N LEU A 159 7.04 -13.75 0.47
CA LEU A 159 7.12 -13.87 1.91
C LEU A 159 7.09 -15.35 2.35
N ASP A 160 7.80 -15.63 3.43
CA ASP A 160 7.60 -16.85 4.20
C ASP A 160 6.39 -16.72 5.14
N LEU A 161 5.94 -17.83 5.73
CA LEU A 161 4.78 -17.86 6.62
C LEU A 161 4.93 -16.92 7.84
N SER A 162 6.15 -16.68 8.30
CA SER A 162 6.39 -15.80 9.45
C SER A 162 6.21 -14.34 9.09
N ALA A 163 6.76 -13.93 7.94
CA ALA A 163 6.61 -12.58 7.42
C ALA A 163 5.17 -12.28 6.98
N ASP A 164 4.44 -13.28 6.48
CA ASP A 164 3.03 -13.15 6.14
C ASP A 164 2.16 -12.88 7.38
N ARG A 165 2.38 -13.62 8.48
CA ARG A 165 1.71 -13.36 9.76
C ARG A 165 2.04 -11.99 10.33
N LEU A 166 3.31 -11.58 10.26
CA LEU A 166 3.75 -10.26 10.68
C LEU A 166 3.01 -9.18 9.87
N PHE A 167 2.97 -9.32 8.56
CA PHE A 167 2.27 -8.39 7.69
C PHE A 167 0.77 -8.31 8.03
N ALA A 168 0.10 -9.46 8.22
CA ALA A 168 -1.29 -9.51 8.64
C ALA A 168 -1.52 -8.77 9.98
N GLY A 169 -0.59 -8.90 10.93
CA GLY A 169 -0.64 -8.16 12.19
C GLY A 169 -0.51 -6.64 12.01
N LEU A 170 0.39 -6.19 11.13
CA LEU A 170 0.53 -4.76 10.83
C LEU A 170 -0.72 -4.19 10.17
N VAL A 171 -1.34 -4.93 9.26
CA VAL A 171 -2.59 -4.53 8.61
C VAL A 171 -3.73 -4.47 9.63
N ALA A 172 -3.88 -5.48 10.48
CA ALA A 172 -4.91 -5.49 11.52
C ALA A 172 -4.78 -4.27 12.44
N ALA A 173 -3.57 -4.01 12.95
CA ALA A 173 -3.29 -2.84 13.79
C ALA A 173 -3.58 -1.50 13.08
N HIS A 174 -3.35 -1.43 11.76
CA HIS A 174 -3.68 -0.25 10.98
C HIS A 174 -5.20 -0.05 10.85
N LEU A 175 -5.95 -1.10 10.56
CA LEU A 175 -7.41 -1.08 10.46
C LEU A 175 -8.06 -0.75 11.80
N ASP A 176 -7.56 -1.32 12.92
CA ASP A 176 -8.05 -1.05 14.28
C ASP A 176 -7.89 0.43 14.68
N ARG A 177 -6.89 1.12 14.10
CA ARG A 177 -6.69 2.56 14.26
C ARG A 177 -7.53 3.42 13.31
N GLY A 178 -8.46 2.82 12.58
CA GLY A 178 -9.31 3.49 11.60
C GLY A 178 -8.65 3.68 10.22
N GLY A 179 -7.51 3.03 9.97
CA GLY A 179 -6.88 3.05 8.66
C GLY A 179 -7.71 2.34 7.60
N ILE A 180 -7.41 2.59 6.33
CA ILE A 180 -8.05 1.97 5.16
C ILE A 180 -6.99 1.20 4.39
N VAL A 181 -7.32 -0.02 3.94
CA VAL A 181 -6.42 -0.85 3.14
C VAL A 181 -7.08 -1.23 1.82
N VAL A 182 -6.39 -1.01 0.70
CA VAL A 182 -6.74 -1.59 -0.59
C VAL A 182 -5.56 -2.45 -1.06
N ALA A 183 -5.77 -3.74 -1.17
CA ALA A 183 -4.72 -4.69 -1.54
C ALA A 183 -5.08 -5.44 -2.82
N ALA A 184 -4.22 -5.38 -3.83
CA ALA A 184 -4.30 -6.22 -5.03
C ALA A 184 -3.47 -7.48 -4.81
N THR A 185 -4.08 -8.66 -4.94
CA THR A 185 -3.38 -9.93 -4.70
C THR A 185 -4.09 -11.10 -5.34
N HIS A 186 -3.32 -12.16 -5.58
CA HIS A 186 -3.83 -13.50 -5.96
C HIS A 186 -3.97 -14.44 -4.75
N GLN A 187 -3.44 -14.06 -3.59
CA GLN A 187 -3.44 -14.89 -2.39
C GLN A 187 -4.45 -14.38 -1.37
N PRO A 188 -5.09 -15.25 -0.58
CA PRO A 188 -5.92 -14.84 0.54
C PRO A 188 -5.07 -14.08 1.55
N LEU A 189 -5.40 -12.84 1.85
CA LEU A 189 -4.65 -12.02 2.80
C LEU A 189 -5.12 -12.19 4.26
N GLY A 190 -6.10 -13.06 4.52
CA GLY A 190 -6.59 -13.33 5.88
C GLY A 190 -7.22 -12.12 6.59
N PHE A 191 -7.56 -11.06 5.87
CA PHE A 191 -8.19 -9.86 6.46
C PHE A 191 -9.65 -10.17 6.80
N ALA A 192 -9.97 -10.28 8.08
CA ALA A 192 -11.33 -10.52 8.53
C ALA A 192 -12.25 -9.38 8.09
N GLY A 193 -13.37 -9.71 7.44
CA GLY A 193 -14.37 -8.72 7.02
C GLY A 193 -14.00 -7.85 5.83
N ALA A 194 -12.90 -8.15 5.12
CA ALA A 194 -12.54 -7.39 3.92
C ALA A 194 -13.61 -7.49 2.83
N LYS A 195 -13.91 -6.36 2.20
CA LYS A 195 -14.69 -6.31 0.96
C LYS A 195 -13.88 -6.92 -0.19
N SER A 196 -14.54 -7.40 -1.23
CA SER A 196 -13.89 -7.97 -2.41
C SER A 196 -14.32 -7.24 -3.67
N LEU A 197 -13.36 -6.97 -4.54
CA LEU A 197 -13.58 -6.46 -5.89
C LEU A 197 -12.88 -7.39 -6.88
N GLU A 198 -13.65 -8.08 -7.70
CA GLU A 198 -13.10 -8.92 -8.76
C GLU A 198 -12.97 -8.13 -10.06
N MET A 199 -11.75 -8.06 -10.59
CA MET A 199 -11.45 -7.44 -11.88
C MET A 199 -11.31 -8.53 -12.95
N THR A 200 -12.20 -8.51 -13.92
CA THR A 200 -12.21 -9.53 -14.99
C THR A 200 -11.25 -9.23 -16.14
N GLY A 201 -10.76 -7.98 -16.22
CA GLY A 201 -10.02 -7.48 -17.37
C GLY A 201 -10.92 -7.27 -18.59
N PHE A 202 -10.37 -6.62 -19.62
CA PHE A 202 -11.04 -6.60 -20.93
C PHE A 202 -10.41 -7.68 -21.82
N VAL A 203 -11.27 -8.53 -22.36
CA VAL A 203 -10.89 -9.46 -23.46
C VAL A 203 -10.93 -8.63 -24.73
N HIS A 204 -9.82 -8.58 -25.45
CA HIS A 204 -9.72 -7.98 -26.78
C HIS A 204 -10.49 -8.77 -27.83
#